data_35b65ebdeebf0e0d86dd63b7e060ecb1
#
_entry.id   35b65ebdeebf0e0d86dd63b7e060ecb1
#
_cell.length_a   1.000
_cell.length_b   1.000
_cell.length_c   1.000
_cell.angle_alpha   90.00
_cell.angle_beta   90.00
_cell.angle_gamma   90.00
#
_symmetry.space_group_name_H-M   'P 1'
#
loop_
_entity.id
_entity.type
_entity.pdbx_description
1 polymer ?
#
loop_
_entity_poly.entity_id
_entity_poly.type
_entity_poly.pdbx_seq_one_letter_code
_entity_poly.pdbx_strand_id
1 'polypeptide(L)'
;MPDIVHVKYQQTGKSKSTNEYGMREMQQKAFEARTAQYLLIKAPPASGKSRALMFIGLDKLINQDIKKVIVAVPERSIGSSFAKTDLQKYGFFADWEPNPRYNLCTPGVEKSKVTAFLNFLESDEKILICTHATLRFAFDAIDEKKLDDCLLAIDEFHHVSVDGDNKLGIVLSSVMDKSSAHVVAMTGSFFRGDSVPILLPEDEAKFTKVKYDYYQQLNGYNYLKSLGIGYHFYQGKYTSAIHEILDENKKTIVHIPSVNSGESEKDKYEEVNRIVDSLGELDYQDPDTGVLYVISKATGKTLKIADLVHDNQKDRDKIQEYLRN
;
A
#
# COMPACT_ATOMS: atom_id res chain seq x y z
N MET A 1 -17.57 24.86 5.89
CA MET A 1 -18.20 24.00 4.87
C MET A 1 -19.06 22.97 5.59
N PRO A 2 -20.34 22.78 5.25
CA PRO A 2 -21.14 21.73 5.88
C PRO A 2 -20.65 20.35 5.40
N ASP A 3 -20.53 19.41 6.34
CA ASP A 3 -20.24 18.02 6.00
C ASP A 3 -21.41 17.43 5.22
N ILE A 4 -21.14 16.82 4.07
CA ILE A 4 -22.17 16.11 3.28
C ILE A 4 -22.46 14.75 3.92
N VAL A 5 -21.44 14.13 4.49
CA VAL A 5 -21.53 12.91 5.27
C VAL A 5 -20.92 13.15 6.63
N HIS A 6 -21.68 12.87 7.70
CA HIS A 6 -21.19 12.93 9.06
C HIS A 6 -21.53 11.65 9.80
N VAL A 7 -20.53 10.88 10.20
CA VAL A 7 -20.70 9.62 10.94
C VAL A 7 -20.03 9.76 12.30
N LYS A 8 -20.77 9.47 13.36
CA LYS A 8 -20.23 9.37 14.72
C LYS A 8 -20.01 7.89 15.05
N TYR A 9 -18.81 7.56 15.50
CA TYR A 9 -18.48 6.21 15.92
C TYR A 9 -18.62 6.09 17.45
N GLN A 10 -19.27 5.00 17.87
CA GLN A 10 -19.24 4.63 19.28
C GLN A 10 -17.86 4.08 19.60
N GLN A 11 -17.15 4.71 20.53
CA GLN A 11 -15.90 4.21 21.04
C GLN A 11 -16.17 2.93 21.85
N THR A 12 -15.90 1.78 21.29
CA THR A 12 -16.13 0.50 21.97
C THR A 12 -15.02 0.12 22.94
N GLY A 13 -13.94 0.90 23.02
CA GLY A 13 -12.76 0.58 23.80
C GLY A 13 -12.01 -0.70 23.34
N LYS A 14 -12.46 -1.32 22.26
CA LYS A 14 -12.01 -2.62 21.78
C LYS A 14 -11.03 -2.57 20.61
N SER A 15 -10.28 -1.52 20.42
CA SER A 15 -9.30 -1.40 19.31
C SER A 15 -8.12 -2.35 19.43
N LYS A 16 -8.13 -3.20 20.42
CA LYS A 16 -7.15 -4.29 20.52
C LYS A 16 -7.79 -5.64 20.32
N SER A 17 -8.60 -5.82 19.39
CA SER A 17 -8.92 -7.19 19.02
C SER A 17 -7.86 -7.72 18.07
N THR A 18 -6.71 -8.04 18.59
CA THR A 18 -5.90 -9.10 18.03
C THR A 18 -6.38 -10.39 18.69
N ASN A 19 -6.57 -11.43 17.88
CA ASN A 19 -6.80 -12.76 18.40
C ASN A 19 -5.51 -13.31 19.06
N GLU A 20 -5.54 -14.55 19.51
CA GLU A 20 -4.41 -15.26 20.12
C GLU A 20 -3.15 -15.32 19.24
N TYR A 21 -3.29 -15.20 17.93
CA TYR A 21 -2.19 -15.14 16.96
C TYR A 21 -1.68 -13.74 16.64
N GLY A 22 -2.19 -12.72 17.34
CA GLY A 22 -1.84 -11.32 17.08
C GLY A 22 -2.47 -10.73 15.81
N MET A 23 -3.49 -11.38 15.24
CA MET A 23 -4.19 -10.95 14.04
C MET A 23 -5.30 -9.98 14.37
N ARG A 24 -5.40 -8.87 13.61
CA ARG A 24 -6.58 -8.00 13.58
C ARG A 24 -7.73 -8.70 12.85
N GLU A 25 -8.95 -8.21 12.98
CA GLU A 25 -10.16 -8.79 12.38
C GLU A 25 -10.01 -9.07 10.88
N MET A 26 -9.51 -8.12 10.09
CA MET A 26 -9.27 -8.30 8.66
C MET A 26 -8.27 -9.44 8.40
N GLN A 27 -7.19 -9.47 9.17
CA GLN A 27 -6.14 -10.48 9.05
C GLN A 27 -6.66 -11.87 9.40
N GLN A 28 -7.47 -11.96 10.45
CA GLN A 28 -8.12 -13.21 10.84
C GLN A 28 -9.05 -13.72 9.74
N LYS A 29 -9.94 -12.87 9.20
CA LYS A 29 -10.82 -13.24 8.09
C LYS A 29 -10.04 -13.74 6.87
N ALA A 30 -8.92 -13.09 6.54
CA ALA A 30 -8.06 -13.52 5.44
C ALA A 30 -7.37 -14.86 5.76
N PHE A 31 -6.91 -15.05 6.99
CA PHE A 31 -6.27 -16.27 7.44
C PHE A 31 -7.23 -17.47 7.52
N GLU A 32 -8.49 -17.25 7.85
CA GLU A 32 -9.53 -18.29 7.81
C GLU A 32 -9.73 -18.87 6.40
N ALA A 33 -9.50 -18.07 5.36
CA ALA A 33 -9.58 -18.49 3.96
C ALA A 33 -8.23 -19.00 3.39
N ARG A 34 -7.20 -19.18 4.21
CA ARG A 34 -5.82 -19.49 3.79
C ARG A 34 -5.65 -20.78 2.99
N THR A 35 -6.56 -21.72 3.13
CA THR A 35 -6.50 -23.01 2.40
C THR A 35 -6.91 -22.87 0.92
N ALA A 36 -7.56 -21.77 0.55
CA ALA A 36 -7.93 -21.53 -0.84
C ALA A 36 -6.67 -21.50 -1.73
N GLN A 37 -6.74 -22.16 -2.89
CA GLN A 37 -5.68 -22.07 -3.90
C GLN A 37 -5.60 -20.65 -4.46
N TYR A 38 -6.76 -20.05 -4.75
CA TYR A 38 -6.86 -18.66 -5.22
C TYR A 38 -7.62 -17.82 -4.22
N LEU A 39 -6.99 -16.80 -3.65
CA LEU A 39 -7.56 -15.94 -2.61
C LEU A 39 -7.44 -14.47 -3.01
N LEU A 40 -8.55 -13.75 -3.02
CA LEU A 40 -8.61 -12.31 -3.30
C LEU A 40 -9.02 -11.55 -2.04
N ILE A 41 -8.10 -10.75 -1.50
CA ILE A 41 -8.30 -9.91 -0.31
C ILE A 41 -8.57 -8.47 -0.75
N LYS A 42 -9.81 -8.02 -0.58
CA LYS A 42 -10.24 -6.65 -0.84
C LYS A 42 -10.40 -5.93 0.50
N ALA A 43 -9.42 -5.09 0.85
CA ALA A 43 -9.41 -4.38 2.12
C ALA A 43 -8.75 -3.01 1.99
N PRO A 44 -9.20 -1.98 2.75
CA PRO A 44 -8.69 -0.63 2.63
C PRO A 44 -7.17 -0.52 2.88
N PRO A 45 -6.54 0.58 2.45
CA PRO A 45 -5.18 0.91 2.89
C PRO A 45 -5.06 0.89 4.42
N ALA A 46 -3.88 0.56 4.93
CA ALA A 46 -3.58 0.45 6.36
C ALA A 46 -4.40 -0.60 7.16
N SER A 47 -5.20 -1.44 6.51
CA SER A 47 -5.93 -2.55 7.17
C SER A 47 -5.00 -3.68 7.65
N GLY A 48 -3.73 -3.69 7.20
CA GLY A 48 -2.73 -4.70 7.55
C GLY A 48 -2.66 -5.87 6.57
N LYS A 49 -2.96 -5.65 5.29
CA LYS A 49 -2.90 -6.66 4.20
C LYS A 49 -1.55 -7.37 4.13
N SER A 50 -0.44 -6.62 4.15
CA SER A 50 0.91 -7.20 4.05
C SER A 50 1.18 -8.19 5.18
N ARG A 51 0.76 -7.87 6.41
CA ARG A 51 0.89 -8.82 7.55
C ARG A 51 -0.06 -10.01 7.41
N ALA A 52 -1.28 -9.83 6.87
CA ALA A 52 -2.17 -10.96 6.57
C ALA A 52 -1.52 -11.94 5.60
N LEU A 53 -0.83 -11.41 4.58
CA LEU A 53 -0.09 -12.24 3.63
C LEU A 53 1.05 -13.02 4.31
N MET A 54 1.79 -12.40 5.24
CA MET A 54 2.85 -13.10 5.99
C MET A 54 2.28 -14.29 6.76
N PHE A 55 1.16 -14.12 7.45
CA PHE A 55 0.49 -15.21 8.15
C PHE A 55 0.08 -16.34 7.19
N ILE A 56 -0.55 -16.00 6.06
CA ILE A 56 -0.99 -16.96 5.06
C ILE A 56 0.21 -17.65 4.41
N GLY A 57 1.25 -16.89 4.03
CA GLY A 57 2.45 -17.43 3.41
C GLY A 57 3.19 -18.42 4.29
N LEU A 58 3.33 -18.11 5.58
CA LEU A 58 3.95 -19.02 6.54
C LEU A 58 3.12 -20.30 6.77
N ASP A 59 1.80 -20.17 6.87
CA ASP A 59 0.94 -21.34 7.01
C ASP A 59 1.02 -22.24 5.76
N LYS A 60 1.03 -21.66 4.58
CA LYS A 60 1.19 -22.42 3.34
C LYS A 60 2.54 -23.13 3.25
N LEU A 61 3.63 -22.48 3.68
CA LEU A 61 4.98 -23.08 3.71
C LEU A 61 5.10 -24.23 4.72
N ILE A 62 4.42 -24.13 5.86
CA ILE A 62 4.61 -25.06 6.98
C ILE A 62 3.56 -26.16 6.99
N ASN A 63 2.31 -25.84 6.59
CA ASN A 63 1.16 -26.73 6.79
C ASN A 63 0.46 -27.15 5.48
N GLN A 64 0.85 -26.61 4.32
CA GLN A 64 0.12 -26.84 3.05
C GLN A 64 1.02 -27.26 1.87
N ASP A 65 2.21 -27.82 2.15
CA ASP A 65 3.16 -28.34 1.16
C ASP A 65 3.64 -27.30 0.11
N ILE A 66 3.38 -26.02 0.31
CA ILE A 66 3.94 -24.96 -0.54
C ILE A 66 5.43 -24.82 -0.23
N LYS A 67 6.25 -24.84 -1.27
CA LYS A 67 7.71 -24.85 -1.16
C LYS A 67 8.29 -23.44 -1.11
N LYS A 68 7.67 -22.49 -1.80
CA LYS A 68 8.18 -21.12 -1.95
C LYS A 68 7.07 -20.10 -1.93
N VAL A 69 7.36 -18.91 -1.39
CA VAL A 69 6.49 -17.73 -1.42
C VAL A 69 7.17 -16.64 -2.22
N ILE A 70 6.52 -16.16 -3.26
CA ILE A 70 6.97 -15.08 -4.11
C ILE A 70 6.00 -13.90 -3.92
N VAL A 71 6.50 -12.80 -3.33
CA VAL A 71 5.72 -11.58 -3.11
C VAL A 71 6.08 -10.56 -4.19
N ALA A 72 5.10 -10.19 -5.00
CA ALA A 72 5.24 -9.15 -6.01
C ALA A 72 4.52 -7.88 -5.59
N VAL A 73 5.25 -6.76 -5.57
CA VAL A 73 4.76 -5.43 -5.18
C VAL A 73 4.85 -4.46 -6.37
N PRO A 74 4.01 -3.41 -6.45
CA PRO A 74 4.06 -2.47 -7.57
C PRO A 74 5.38 -1.69 -7.63
N GLU A 75 5.90 -1.28 -6.47
CA GLU A 75 7.10 -0.44 -6.36
C GLU A 75 8.07 -0.95 -5.30
N ARG A 76 9.36 -0.59 -5.46
CA ARG A 76 10.41 -1.00 -4.51
C ARG A 76 10.18 -0.50 -3.08
N SER A 77 9.63 0.69 -2.93
CA SER A 77 9.31 1.29 -1.63
C SER A 77 8.38 0.42 -0.79
N ILE A 78 7.43 -0.27 -1.43
CA ILE A 78 6.47 -1.15 -0.77
C ILE A 78 7.11 -2.46 -0.32
N GLY A 79 8.20 -2.89 -0.96
CA GLY A 79 8.94 -4.09 -0.56
C GLY A 79 9.41 -4.08 0.89
N SER A 80 9.63 -2.89 1.48
CA SER A 80 9.98 -2.74 2.89
C SER A 80 8.89 -3.23 3.84
N SER A 81 7.63 -3.23 3.41
CA SER A 81 6.48 -3.75 4.18
C SER A 81 6.56 -5.26 4.42
N PHE A 82 7.40 -5.97 3.65
CA PHE A 82 7.63 -7.39 3.74
C PHE A 82 9.02 -7.75 4.30
N ALA A 83 9.67 -6.81 4.98
CA ALA A 83 10.91 -7.06 5.70
C ALA A 83 10.70 -8.05 6.86
N LYS A 84 11.81 -8.55 7.43
CA LYS A 84 11.78 -9.43 8.60
C LYS A 84 10.82 -8.90 9.66
N THR A 85 9.90 -9.77 10.10
CA THR A 85 8.85 -9.43 11.06
C THR A 85 8.72 -10.53 12.09
N ASP A 86 8.90 -10.18 13.36
CA ASP A 86 8.70 -11.04 14.52
C ASP A 86 7.18 -11.18 14.80
N LEU A 87 6.61 -12.29 14.35
CA LEU A 87 5.19 -12.62 14.54
C LEU A 87 4.98 -13.54 15.76
N GLN A 88 5.98 -14.33 16.14
CA GLN A 88 5.94 -15.19 17.32
C GLN A 88 5.77 -14.36 18.60
N LYS A 89 6.36 -13.17 18.66
CA LYS A 89 6.15 -12.22 19.75
C LYS A 89 4.67 -11.91 20.03
N TYR A 90 3.82 -12.07 19.03
CA TYR A 90 2.39 -11.78 19.12
C TYR A 90 1.52 -13.04 19.17
N GLY A 91 2.15 -14.23 19.30
CA GLY A 91 1.45 -15.52 19.47
C GLY A 91 1.34 -16.36 18.20
N PHE A 92 1.89 -15.92 17.05
CA PHE A 92 1.90 -16.75 15.87
C PHE A 92 2.96 -17.85 15.96
N PHE A 93 2.84 -18.92 15.20
CA PHE A 93 3.71 -20.10 15.33
C PHE A 93 5.08 -19.97 14.62
N ALA A 94 5.28 -18.94 13.77
CA ALA A 94 6.52 -18.72 13.04
C ALA A 94 6.75 -17.24 12.75
N ASP A 95 8.00 -16.87 12.51
CA ASP A 95 8.40 -15.52 12.09
C ASP A 95 8.55 -15.41 10.57
N TRP A 96 8.31 -14.19 10.05
CA TRP A 96 8.54 -13.88 8.66
C TRP A 96 9.99 -13.43 8.47
N GLU A 97 10.82 -14.29 7.89
CA GLU A 97 12.27 -14.08 7.76
C GLU A 97 12.76 -14.27 6.31
N PRO A 98 12.49 -13.30 5.41
CA PRO A 98 13.04 -13.36 4.07
C PRO A 98 14.56 -13.19 4.12
N ASN A 99 15.30 -14.00 3.36
CA ASN A 99 16.73 -13.77 3.19
C ASN A 99 16.95 -12.41 2.49
N PRO A 100 17.76 -11.48 3.04
CA PRO A 100 18.00 -10.16 2.46
C PRO A 100 18.46 -10.20 1.00
N ARG A 101 19.19 -11.25 0.58
CA ARG A 101 19.61 -11.45 -0.81
C ARG A 101 18.42 -11.59 -1.77
N TYR A 102 17.32 -12.16 -1.32
CA TYR A 102 16.11 -12.37 -2.10
C TYR A 102 15.01 -11.33 -1.84
N ASN A 103 15.32 -10.23 -1.15
CA ASN A 103 14.54 -9.01 -1.20
C ASN A 103 15.03 -8.13 -2.35
N LEU A 104 14.56 -8.40 -3.55
CA LEU A 104 14.99 -7.72 -4.78
C LEU A 104 14.50 -6.26 -4.87
N CYS A 105 13.71 -5.80 -3.92
CA CYS A 105 13.30 -4.40 -3.79
C CYS A 105 14.39 -3.53 -3.13
N THR A 106 15.33 -4.14 -2.40
CA THR A 106 16.42 -3.42 -1.75
C THR A 106 17.43 -2.88 -2.78
N PRO A 107 17.84 -1.59 -2.70
CA PRO A 107 18.89 -1.03 -3.54
C PRO A 107 20.22 -1.81 -3.39
N GLY A 108 20.92 -2.01 -4.50
CA GLY A 108 22.23 -2.66 -4.50
C GLY A 108 22.24 -4.19 -4.43
N VAL A 109 21.11 -4.82 -4.12
CA VAL A 109 20.97 -6.27 -4.18
C VAL A 109 20.89 -6.70 -5.64
N GLU A 110 21.85 -7.48 -6.10
CA GLU A 110 21.98 -8.05 -7.43
C GLU A 110 21.81 -7.05 -8.61
N LYS A 111 22.71 -7.10 -9.57
CA LYS A 111 22.64 -6.24 -10.77
C LYS A 111 21.50 -6.67 -11.71
N SER A 112 21.24 -7.99 -11.81
CA SER A 112 20.14 -8.53 -12.59
C SER A 112 19.07 -9.13 -11.67
N LYS A 113 17.94 -8.45 -11.53
CA LYS A 113 16.80 -8.89 -10.70
C LYS A 113 16.16 -10.18 -11.26
N VAL A 114 16.13 -10.32 -12.59
CA VAL A 114 15.61 -11.53 -13.25
C VAL A 114 16.49 -12.72 -12.94
N THR A 115 17.81 -12.59 -13.07
CA THR A 115 18.76 -13.68 -12.72
C THR A 115 18.63 -14.08 -11.26
N ALA A 116 18.49 -13.11 -10.35
CA ALA A 116 18.30 -13.39 -8.93
C ALA A 116 16.97 -14.14 -8.67
N PHE A 117 15.90 -13.79 -9.39
CA PHE A 117 14.62 -14.50 -9.33
C PHE A 117 14.78 -15.96 -9.79
N LEU A 118 15.46 -16.19 -10.91
CA LEU A 118 15.70 -17.55 -11.43
C LEU A 118 16.54 -18.38 -10.45
N ASN A 119 17.60 -17.79 -9.89
CA ASN A 119 18.43 -18.42 -8.86
C ASN A 119 17.63 -18.77 -7.60
N PHE A 120 16.66 -17.93 -7.22
CA PHE A 120 15.77 -18.24 -6.11
C PHE A 120 14.93 -19.50 -6.37
N LEU A 121 14.39 -19.68 -7.57
CA LEU A 121 13.59 -20.86 -7.89
C LEU A 121 14.39 -22.15 -7.72
N GLU A 122 15.69 -22.14 -7.98
CA GLU A 122 16.58 -23.29 -7.85
C GLU A 122 17.23 -23.43 -6.45
N SER A 123 17.05 -22.44 -5.57
CA SER A 123 17.64 -22.44 -4.22
C SER A 123 16.75 -23.10 -3.17
N ASP A 124 17.26 -23.35 -1.98
CA ASP A 124 16.49 -23.83 -0.82
C ASP A 124 15.74 -22.72 -0.09
N GLU A 125 15.91 -21.48 -0.50
CA GLU A 125 15.27 -20.32 0.10
C GLU A 125 13.75 -20.32 -0.12
N LYS A 126 13.03 -19.82 0.88
CA LYS A 126 11.57 -19.97 0.95
C LYS A 126 10.79 -18.73 0.53
N ILE A 127 11.40 -17.54 0.66
CA ILE A 127 10.68 -16.27 0.49
C ILE A 127 11.48 -15.36 -0.43
N LEU A 128 10.82 -14.88 -1.49
CA LEU A 128 11.33 -13.86 -2.41
C LEU A 128 10.38 -12.67 -2.43
N ILE A 129 10.94 -11.46 -2.43
CA ILE A 129 10.20 -10.21 -2.60
C ILE A 129 10.73 -9.51 -3.85
N CYS A 130 9.85 -9.17 -4.78
CA CYS A 130 10.21 -8.51 -6.03
C CYS A 130 9.15 -7.49 -6.46
N THR A 131 9.44 -6.73 -7.51
CA THR A 131 8.44 -5.85 -8.13
C THR A 131 7.61 -6.60 -9.17
N HIS A 132 6.40 -6.09 -9.49
CA HIS A 132 5.58 -6.58 -10.61
C HIS A 132 6.38 -6.65 -11.92
N ALA A 133 7.22 -5.65 -12.18
CA ALA A 133 8.09 -5.65 -13.35
C ALA A 133 9.11 -6.80 -13.34
N THR A 134 9.72 -7.07 -12.20
CA THR A 134 10.67 -8.19 -12.07
C THR A 134 9.99 -9.53 -12.31
N LEU A 135 8.82 -9.76 -11.72
CA LEU A 135 8.02 -10.97 -11.92
C LEU A 135 7.69 -11.16 -13.40
N ARG A 136 7.19 -10.11 -14.07
CA ARG A 136 6.83 -10.17 -15.49
C ARG A 136 8.01 -10.55 -16.38
N PHE A 137 9.17 -9.92 -16.18
CA PHE A 137 10.36 -10.25 -16.97
C PHE A 137 10.94 -11.64 -16.65
N ALA A 138 10.84 -12.08 -15.40
CA ALA A 138 11.27 -13.41 -15.02
C ALA A 138 10.38 -14.49 -15.66
N PHE A 139 9.08 -14.22 -15.76
CA PHE A 139 8.11 -15.12 -16.35
C PHE A 139 8.40 -15.40 -17.83
N ASP A 140 8.87 -14.40 -18.59
CA ASP A 140 9.28 -14.59 -19.99
C ASP A 140 10.45 -15.60 -20.14
N ALA A 141 11.13 -15.95 -19.05
CA ALA A 141 12.32 -16.83 -19.01
C ALA A 141 12.08 -18.19 -18.30
N ILE A 142 10.88 -18.47 -17.84
CA ILE A 142 10.55 -19.71 -17.12
C ILE A 142 9.35 -20.44 -17.76
N ASP A 143 9.32 -21.74 -17.56
CA ASP A 143 8.12 -22.55 -17.76
C ASP A 143 7.21 -22.40 -16.54
N GLU A 144 5.89 -22.28 -16.72
CA GLU A 144 4.91 -22.10 -15.65
C GLU A 144 5.01 -23.20 -14.58
N LYS A 145 5.39 -24.42 -14.95
CA LYS A 145 5.61 -25.53 -14.02
C LYS A 145 6.72 -25.29 -13.00
N LYS A 146 7.63 -24.36 -13.26
CA LYS A 146 8.61 -23.91 -12.25
C LYS A 146 7.97 -23.20 -11.06
N LEU A 147 6.71 -22.80 -11.19
CA LEU A 147 5.91 -22.23 -10.12
C LEU A 147 4.99 -23.25 -9.44
N ASP A 148 5.06 -24.52 -9.81
CA ASP A 148 4.37 -25.59 -9.09
C ASP A 148 4.76 -25.57 -7.61
N ASP A 149 3.78 -25.78 -6.74
CA ASP A 149 3.93 -25.72 -5.28
C ASP A 149 4.48 -24.37 -4.77
N CYS A 150 4.34 -23.29 -5.53
CA CYS A 150 4.66 -21.93 -5.10
C CYS A 150 3.40 -21.16 -4.70
N LEU A 151 3.53 -20.25 -3.73
CA LEU A 151 2.57 -19.19 -3.51
C LEU A 151 3.03 -17.94 -4.27
N LEU A 152 2.22 -17.49 -5.20
CA LEU A 152 2.38 -16.21 -5.88
C LEU A 152 1.47 -15.17 -5.22
N ALA A 153 2.04 -14.21 -4.53
CA ALA A 153 1.35 -13.18 -3.77
C ALA A 153 1.50 -11.83 -4.48
N ILE A 154 0.39 -11.24 -4.91
CA ILE A 154 0.37 -9.98 -5.66
C ILE A 154 -0.23 -8.88 -4.79
N ASP A 155 0.58 -7.93 -4.37
CA ASP A 155 0.12 -6.76 -3.65
C ASP A 155 -0.33 -5.66 -4.62
N GLU A 156 -1.30 -4.84 -4.21
CA GLU A 156 -1.95 -3.81 -5.02
C GLU A 156 -2.39 -4.33 -6.40
N PHE A 157 -3.15 -5.40 -6.36
CA PHE A 157 -3.59 -6.17 -7.53
C PHE A 157 -4.33 -5.35 -8.60
N HIS A 158 -4.91 -4.20 -8.22
CA HIS A 158 -5.56 -3.30 -9.17
C HIS A 158 -4.60 -2.63 -10.18
N HIS A 159 -3.29 -2.70 -9.95
CA HIS A 159 -2.28 -2.31 -10.94
C HIS A 159 -2.04 -3.39 -12.02
N VAL A 160 -2.64 -4.56 -11.87
CA VAL A 160 -2.64 -5.63 -12.86
C VAL A 160 -3.85 -5.45 -13.77
N SER A 161 -3.72 -5.57 -15.08
CA SER A 161 -4.85 -5.59 -16.01
C SER A 161 -4.66 -6.61 -17.13
N VAL A 162 -5.77 -7.02 -17.71
CA VAL A 162 -5.81 -7.97 -18.84
C VAL A 162 -5.57 -7.27 -20.19
N ASP A 163 -5.41 -5.95 -20.21
CA ASP A 163 -5.09 -5.22 -21.43
C ASP A 163 -3.83 -5.74 -22.09
N GLY A 164 -3.82 -5.79 -23.41
CA GLY A 164 -2.72 -6.32 -24.22
C GLY A 164 -1.36 -5.69 -23.93
N ASP A 165 -1.34 -4.52 -23.30
CA ASP A 165 -0.13 -3.85 -22.81
C ASP A 165 0.28 -4.26 -21.40
N ASN A 166 -0.62 -4.91 -20.62
CA ASN A 166 -0.30 -5.36 -19.26
C ASN A 166 -0.10 -6.88 -19.18
N LYS A 167 1.11 -7.29 -19.45
CA LYS A 167 1.53 -8.71 -19.44
C LYS A 167 1.30 -9.44 -18.11
N LEU A 168 1.13 -8.75 -16.99
CA LEU A 168 1.01 -9.42 -15.68
C LEU A 168 -0.33 -10.16 -15.51
N GLY A 169 -1.42 -9.63 -16.07
CA GLY A 169 -2.71 -10.35 -16.10
C GLY A 169 -2.61 -11.66 -16.91
N ILE A 170 -1.94 -11.60 -18.08
CA ILE A 170 -1.69 -12.78 -18.91
C ILE A 170 -0.83 -13.81 -18.16
N VAL A 171 0.21 -13.34 -17.45
CA VAL A 171 1.07 -14.19 -16.60
C VAL A 171 0.24 -14.92 -15.56
N LEU A 172 -0.65 -14.23 -14.86
CA LEU A 172 -1.49 -14.85 -13.82
C LEU A 172 -2.45 -15.88 -14.40
N SER A 173 -3.16 -15.55 -15.49
CA SER A 173 -4.05 -16.51 -16.16
C SER A 173 -3.26 -17.75 -16.60
N SER A 174 -2.07 -17.58 -17.19
CA SER A 174 -1.22 -18.70 -17.60
C SER A 174 -0.75 -19.56 -16.42
N VAL A 175 -0.36 -18.94 -15.31
CA VAL A 175 0.02 -19.65 -14.07
C VAL A 175 -1.17 -20.45 -13.52
N MET A 176 -2.36 -19.85 -13.49
CA MET A 176 -3.56 -20.50 -12.97
C MET A 176 -4.02 -21.69 -13.81
N ASP A 177 -3.75 -21.66 -15.13
CA ASP A 177 -4.17 -22.72 -16.05
C ASP A 177 -3.14 -23.84 -16.19
N LYS A 178 -1.83 -23.55 -16.00
CA LYS A 178 -0.76 -24.46 -16.35
C LYS A 178 0.12 -24.92 -15.19
N SER A 179 -0.11 -24.41 -13.98
CA SER A 179 0.66 -24.78 -12.78
C SER A 179 -0.23 -25.11 -11.59
N SER A 180 0.34 -25.78 -10.58
CA SER A 180 -0.31 -26.01 -9.29
C SER A 180 -0.12 -24.84 -8.31
N ALA A 181 0.38 -23.70 -8.77
CA ALA A 181 0.63 -22.53 -7.92
C ALA A 181 -0.63 -22.06 -7.19
N HIS A 182 -0.43 -21.60 -5.96
CA HIS A 182 -1.44 -20.84 -5.23
C HIS A 182 -1.28 -19.35 -5.54
N VAL A 183 -2.38 -18.63 -5.61
CA VAL A 183 -2.36 -17.17 -5.85
C VAL A 183 -3.10 -16.44 -4.73
N VAL A 184 -2.43 -15.49 -4.09
CA VAL A 184 -3.06 -14.53 -3.16
C VAL A 184 -2.94 -13.14 -3.76
N ALA A 185 -4.06 -12.57 -4.14
CA ALA A 185 -4.16 -11.21 -4.66
C ALA A 185 -4.70 -10.27 -3.59
N MET A 186 -4.07 -9.11 -3.42
CA MET A 186 -4.50 -8.10 -2.45
C MET A 186 -4.72 -6.76 -3.12
N THR A 187 -5.80 -6.06 -2.75
CA THR A 187 -6.07 -4.72 -3.27
C THR A 187 -6.74 -3.82 -2.24
N GLY A 188 -6.38 -2.55 -2.26
CA GLY A 188 -7.02 -1.49 -1.47
C GLY A 188 -8.19 -0.81 -2.21
N SER A 189 -8.21 -0.88 -3.53
CA SER A 189 -9.23 -0.26 -4.36
C SER A 189 -10.15 -1.29 -5.00
N PHE A 190 -11.44 -0.98 -5.06
CA PHE A 190 -12.43 -1.74 -5.81
C PHE A 190 -12.54 -1.28 -7.27
N PHE A 191 -12.08 -0.08 -7.52
CA PHE A 191 -12.20 0.57 -8.82
C PHE A 191 -10.81 1.03 -9.26
N ARG A 192 -10.45 0.63 -10.43
CA ARG A 192 -9.24 1.08 -11.10
C ARG A 192 -9.40 2.51 -11.69
N GLY A 193 -10.62 3.02 -11.74
CA GLY A 193 -10.95 4.28 -12.37
C GLY A 193 -11.18 4.17 -13.88
N ASP A 194 -10.82 3.05 -14.50
CA ASP A 194 -11.16 2.68 -15.87
C ASP A 194 -12.09 1.46 -15.88
N SER A 195 -12.74 1.21 -17.00
CA SER A 195 -13.67 0.08 -17.18
C SER A 195 -12.98 -1.25 -17.49
N VAL A 196 -11.65 -1.32 -17.34
CA VAL A 196 -10.89 -2.52 -17.70
C VAL A 196 -10.87 -3.51 -16.54
N PRO A 197 -11.31 -4.76 -16.74
CA PRO A 197 -11.26 -5.78 -15.70
C PRO A 197 -9.80 -6.18 -15.39
N ILE A 198 -9.54 -6.48 -14.12
CA ILE A 198 -8.21 -6.91 -13.65
C ILE A 198 -7.90 -8.34 -14.12
N LEU A 199 -8.90 -9.21 -14.10
CA LEU A 199 -8.85 -10.57 -14.60
C LEU A 199 -10.05 -10.83 -15.52
N LEU A 200 -9.94 -11.83 -16.35
CA LEU A 200 -11.12 -12.35 -17.05
C LEU A 200 -12.17 -12.81 -16.02
N PRO A 201 -13.47 -12.65 -16.31
CA PRO A 201 -14.53 -13.05 -15.37
C PRO A 201 -14.44 -14.52 -14.92
N GLU A 202 -14.01 -15.41 -15.80
CA GLU A 202 -13.80 -16.82 -15.52
C GLU A 202 -12.66 -17.06 -14.53
N ASP A 203 -11.56 -16.29 -14.61
CA ASP A 203 -10.45 -16.38 -13.68
C ASP A 203 -10.81 -15.74 -12.33
N GLU A 204 -11.51 -14.61 -12.35
CA GLU A 204 -11.98 -13.98 -11.11
C GLU A 204 -12.97 -14.86 -10.34
N ALA A 205 -13.74 -15.69 -11.05
CA ALA A 205 -14.68 -16.63 -10.45
C ALA A 205 -14.01 -17.77 -9.67
N LYS A 206 -12.75 -18.09 -10.00
CA LYS A 206 -11.95 -19.11 -9.29
C LYS A 206 -11.53 -18.65 -7.88
N PHE A 207 -11.52 -17.33 -7.61
CA PHE A 207 -11.03 -16.80 -6.34
C PHE A 207 -12.05 -16.88 -5.21
N THR A 208 -11.61 -17.39 -4.07
CA THR A 208 -12.27 -17.13 -2.78
C THR A 208 -12.08 -15.66 -2.42
N LYS A 209 -13.16 -14.94 -2.12
CA LYS A 209 -13.11 -13.48 -1.92
C LYS A 209 -13.28 -13.14 -0.45
N VAL A 210 -12.30 -12.47 0.14
CA VAL A 210 -12.38 -11.84 1.46
C VAL A 210 -12.55 -10.34 1.29
N LYS A 211 -13.68 -9.82 1.78
CA LYS A 211 -14.00 -8.39 1.74
C LYS A 211 -13.98 -7.81 3.15
N TYR A 212 -13.28 -6.69 3.28
CA TYR A 212 -13.25 -5.88 4.49
C TYR A 212 -13.36 -4.42 4.07
N ASP A 213 -14.33 -3.70 4.55
CA ASP A 213 -14.63 -2.35 4.11
C ASP A 213 -14.12 -1.26 5.07
N TYR A 214 -14.21 0.00 4.65
CA TYR A 214 -13.81 1.14 5.47
C TYR A 214 -14.61 1.26 6.75
N TYR A 215 -15.91 0.93 6.74
CA TYR A 215 -16.74 1.02 7.93
C TYR A 215 -16.29 0.01 8.98
N GLN A 216 -16.00 -1.21 8.57
CA GLN A 216 -15.44 -2.25 9.44
C GLN A 216 -14.09 -1.82 10.02
N GLN A 217 -13.21 -1.25 9.19
CA GLN A 217 -11.91 -0.75 9.64
C GLN A 217 -12.06 0.40 10.64
N LEU A 218 -12.91 1.38 10.35
CA LEU A 218 -13.09 2.57 11.19
C LEU A 218 -13.76 2.22 12.53
N ASN A 219 -14.66 1.26 12.55
CA ASN A 219 -15.27 0.74 13.79
C ASN A 219 -14.25 0.07 14.71
N GLY A 220 -13.11 -0.37 14.18
CA GLY A 220 -12.01 -0.94 14.95
C GLY A 220 -11.08 0.09 15.61
N TYR A 221 -11.21 1.40 15.32
CA TYR A 221 -10.33 2.42 15.88
C TYR A 221 -10.85 3.02 17.19
N ASN A 222 -10.10 2.86 18.28
CA ASN A 222 -10.46 3.39 19.61
C ASN A 222 -10.60 4.90 19.68
N TYR A 223 -9.83 5.61 18.87
CA TYR A 223 -9.65 7.05 18.98
C TYR A 223 -10.43 7.83 17.92
N LEU A 224 -11.04 7.14 16.94
CA LEU A 224 -11.87 7.81 15.96
C LEU A 224 -13.21 8.16 16.58
N LYS A 225 -13.47 9.46 16.73
CA LYS A 225 -14.72 9.99 17.31
C LYS A 225 -15.79 10.24 16.26
N SER A 226 -15.39 10.77 15.10
CA SER A 226 -16.30 11.09 14.01
C SER A 226 -15.54 11.17 12.68
N LEU A 227 -16.27 10.99 11.61
CA LEU A 227 -15.82 11.23 10.24
C LEU A 227 -16.81 12.21 9.60
N GLY A 228 -16.32 13.32 9.08
CA GLY A 228 -17.06 14.24 8.21
C GLY A 228 -16.44 14.23 6.83
N ILE A 229 -17.27 14.23 5.79
CA ILE A 229 -16.85 14.35 4.39
C ILE A 229 -17.54 15.60 3.81
N GLY A 230 -16.77 16.59 3.42
CA GLY A 230 -17.23 17.79 2.72
C GLY A 230 -16.68 17.84 1.31
N TYR A 231 -17.44 18.45 0.41
CA TYR A 231 -16.99 18.74 -0.95
C TYR A 231 -16.95 20.26 -1.15
N HIS A 232 -15.86 20.72 -1.75
CA HIS A 232 -15.70 22.12 -2.14
C HIS A 232 -15.62 22.22 -3.66
N PHE A 233 -16.49 23.04 -4.24
CA PHE A 233 -16.49 23.31 -5.67
C PHE A 233 -15.80 24.64 -5.91
N TYR A 234 -14.81 24.65 -6.76
CA TYR A 234 -14.02 25.84 -7.10
C TYR A 234 -13.94 26.03 -8.61
N GLN A 235 -13.58 27.23 -9.04
CA GLN A 235 -13.27 27.56 -10.43
C GLN A 235 -11.80 27.93 -10.55
N GLY A 236 -11.12 27.43 -11.58
CA GLY A 236 -9.70 27.68 -11.80
C GLY A 236 -8.81 26.61 -11.15
N LYS A 237 -7.68 27.04 -10.59
CA LYS A 237 -6.68 26.14 -10.02
C LYS A 237 -6.99 25.81 -8.57
N TYR A 238 -6.86 24.53 -8.18
CA TYR A 238 -7.10 24.10 -6.79
C TYR A 238 -6.12 24.75 -5.81
N THR A 239 -4.87 25.01 -6.25
CA THR A 239 -3.84 25.66 -5.44
C THR A 239 -4.25 27.06 -4.96
N SER A 240 -5.07 27.76 -5.76
CA SER A 240 -5.58 29.09 -5.39
C SER A 240 -6.83 29.01 -4.51
N ALA A 241 -7.59 27.94 -4.56
CA ALA A 241 -8.84 27.78 -3.81
C ALA A 241 -8.66 27.11 -2.44
N ILE A 242 -7.53 26.46 -2.21
CA ILE A 242 -7.32 25.60 -1.03
C ILE A 242 -7.40 26.39 0.30
N HIS A 243 -7.00 27.66 0.30
CA HIS A 243 -7.07 28.53 1.48
C HIS A 243 -8.51 28.74 1.99
N GLU A 244 -9.53 28.59 1.13
CA GLU A 244 -10.92 28.72 1.50
C GLU A 244 -11.44 27.59 2.37
N ILE A 245 -10.77 26.42 2.32
CA ILE A 245 -11.20 25.21 3.01
C ILE A 245 -10.30 24.84 4.19
N LEU A 246 -9.08 25.37 4.25
CA LEU A 246 -8.16 25.10 5.34
C LEU A 246 -8.59 25.81 6.63
N ASP A 247 -8.70 25.04 7.70
CA ASP A 247 -8.92 25.57 9.04
C ASP A 247 -7.56 25.64 9.77
N GLU A 248 -7.04 26.87 9.93
CA GLU A 248 -5.72 27.12 10.53
C GLU A 248 -5.60 26.66 12.00
N ASN A 249 -6.71 26.35 12.65
CA ASN A 249 -6.73 25.83 14.02
C ASN A 249 -6.70 24.31 14.08
N LYS A 250 -6.70 23.62 12.94
CA LYS A 250 -6.69 22.16 12.85
C LYS A 250 -5.41 21.65 12.20
N LYS A 251 -4.96 20.49 12.66
CA LYS A 251 -3.92 19.74 11.96
C LYS A 251 -4.51 19.22 10.64
N THR A 252 -3.90 19.60 9.54
CA THR A 252 -4.40 19.29 8.19
C THR A 252 -3.33 18.60 7.38
N ILE A 253 -3.71 17.62 6.58
CA ILE A 253 -2.86 16.99 5.55
C ILE A 253 -3.42 17.39 4.20
N VAL A 254 -2.59 18.03 3.39
CA VAL A 254 -2.90 18.39 2.00
C VAL A 254 -2.24 17.38 1.07
N HIS A 255 -3.03 16.72 0.25
CA HIS A 255 -2.53 15.82 -0.78
C HIS A 255 -2.33 16.58 -2.09
N ILE A 256 -1.09 16.56 -2.60
CA ILE A 256 -0.77 17.14 -3.92
C ILE A 256 -1.01 16.08 -5.00
N PRO A 257 -1.81 16.35 -6.02
CA PRO A 257 -2.08 15.40 -7.09
C PRO A 257 -0.81 14.92 -7.81
N SER A 258 -0.84 13.73 -8.39
CA SER A 258 0.24 13.27 -9.26
C SER A 258 0.39 14.19 -10.48
N VAL A 259 1.61 14.44 -10.92
CA VAL A 259 1.90 15.25 -12.14
C VAL A 259 1.22 14.72 -13.41
N ASN A 260 0.84 13.45 -13.41
CA ASN A 260 0.10 12.83 -14.50
C ASN A 260 -1.42 12.98 -14.37
N SER A 261 -1.90 13.51 -13.24
CA SER A 261 -3.32 13.80 -13.03
C SER A 261 -3.77 15.00 -13.87
N GLY A 262 -5.03 15.02 -14.29
CA GLY A 262 -5.65 16.18 -14.92
C GLY A 262 -5.75 17.40 -13.99
N GLU A 263 -5.73 17.19 -12.68
CA GLU A 263 -5.81 18.22 -11.65
C GLU A 263 -4.46 18.87 -11.34
N SER A 264 -3.34 18.23 -11.70
CA SER A 264 -2.00 18.75 -11.43
C SER A 264 -1.62 19.87 -12.39
N GLU A 265 -0.90 20.87 -11.88
CA GLU A 265 -0.28 21.93 -12.66
C GLU A 265 1.07 21.50 -13.28
N LYS A 266 1.40 20.19 -13.20
CA LYS A 266 2.59 19.53 -13.78
C LYS A 266 3.91 19.77 -13.04
N ASP A 267 3.96 20.64 -12.04
CA ASP A 267 5.12 20.88 -11.19
C ASP A 267 4.70 20.90 -9.72
N LYS A 268 5.08 19.85 -8.99
CA LYS A 268 4.71 19.69 -7.56
C LYS A 268 5.31 20.76 -6.66
N TYR A 269 6.49 21.25 -6.97
CA TYR A 269 7.16 22.29 -6.17
C TYR A 269 6.47 23.63 -6.35
N GLU A 270 6.13 23.97 -7.58
CA GLU A 270 5.33 25.16 -7.84
C GLU A 270 3.94 25.08 -7.21
N GLU A 271 3.32 23.90 -7.24
CA GLU A 271 2.02 23.69 -6.58
C GLU A 271 2.11 23.94 -5.06
N VAL A 272 3.14 23.40 -4.39
CA VAL A 272 3.39 23.65 -2.95
C VAL A 272 3.63 25.15 -2.69
N ASN A 273 4.50 25.78 -3.47
CA ASN A 273 4.80 27.21 -3.30
C ASN A 273 3.52 28.07 -3.44
N ARG A 274 2.69 27.80 -4.45
CA ARG A 274 1.40 28.52 -4.64
C ARG A 274 0.43 28.30 -3.47
N ILE A 275 0.39 27.09 -2.91
CA ILE A 275 -0.42 26.82 -1.72
C ILE A 275 0.11 27.64 -0.54
N VAL A 276 1.41 27.62 -0.30
CA VAL A 276 2.05 28.40 0.78
C VAL A 276 1.76 29.89 0.59
N ASP A 277 1.98 30.42 -0.62
CA ASP A 277 1.72 31.82 -0.99
C ASP A 277 0.23 32.19 -0.80
N SER A 278 -0.68 31.27 -1.08
CA SER A 278 -2.11 31.51 -0.86
C SER A 278 -2.48 31.64 0.62
N LEU A 279 -1.77 30.94 1.49
CA LEU A 279 -2.00 30.94 2.94
C LEU A 279 -1.36 32.14 3.63
N GLY A 280 -0.15 32.54 3.21
CA GLY A 280 0.57 33.59 3.94
C GLY A 280 1.90 33.98 3.34
N GLU A 281 2.72 34.64 4.14
CA GLU A 281 4.08 35.03 3.80
C GLU A 281 5.07 34.15 4.58
N LEU A 282 6.07 33.63 3.85
CA LEU A 282 7.13 32.85 4.48
C LEU A 282 7.97 33.73 5.38
N ASP A 283 7.99 33.44 6.68
CA ASP A 283 8.82 34.11 7.67
C ASP A 283 10.23 33.53 7.66
N TYR A 284 10.34 32.21 7.89
CA TYR A 284 11.60 31.48 7.77
C TYR A 284 11.37 29.98 7.61
N GLN A 285 12.44 29.29 7.21
CA GLN A 285 12.50 27.81 7.23
C GLN A 285 13.47 27.38 8.32
N ASP A 286 13.02 26.50 9.20
CA ASP A 286 13.86 25.93 10.25
C ASP A 286 14.94 25.01 9.61
N PRO A 287 16.22 25.32 9.77
CA PRO A 287 17.31 24.56 9.14
C PRO A 287 17.47 23.13 9.70
N ASP A 288 17.05 22.92 10.95
CA ASP A 288 17.20 21.63 11.63
C ASP A 288 16.05 20.67 11.26
N THR A 289 14.83 21.17 11.19
CA THR A 289 13.63 20.38 10.94
C THR A 289 13.12 20.48 9.50
N GLY A 290 13.49 21.52 8.75
CA GLY A 290 12.98 21.81 7.42
C GLY A 290 11.55 22.36 7.39
N VAL A 291 10.93 22.60 8.54
CA VAL A 291 9.57 23.13 8.65
C VAL A 291 9.52 24.60 8.25
N LEU A 292 8.53 24.97 7.44
CA LEU A 292 8.26 26.34 7.02
C LEU A 292 7.39 27.03 8.07
N TYR A 293 7.76 28.23 8.45
CA TYR A 293 6.97 29.12 9.31
C TYR A 293 6.38 30.22 8.44
N VAL A 294 5.07 30.26 8.34
CA VAL A 294 4.32 31.13 7.43
C VAL A 294 3.38 32.01 8.24
N ILE A 295 3.42 33.31 8.02
CA ILE A 295 2.49 34.26 8.65
C ILE A 295 1.21 34.28 7.83
N SER A 296 0.11 33.80 8.42
CA SER A 296 -1.19 33.76 7.75
C SER A 296 -1.68 35.14 7.34
N LYS A 297 -2.09 35.31 6.09
CA LYS A 297 -2.76 36.50 5.57
C LYS A 297 -4.14 36.74 6.19
N ALA A 298 -4.81 35.64 6.57
CA ALA A 298 -6.17 35.72 7.11
C ALA A 298 -6.21 36.08 8.58
N THR A 299 -5.27 35.55 9.40
CA THR A 299 -5.33 35.64 10.85
C THR A 299 -4.12 36.29 11.49
N GLY A 300 -3.03 36.51 10.77
CA GLY A 300 -1.75 36.95 11.30
C GLY A 300 -1.04 35.92 12.17
N LYS A 301 -1.56 34.70 12.32
CA LYS A 301 -0.93 33.65 13.13
C LYS A 301 0.21 32.99 12.33
N THR A 302 1.20 32.49 13.06
CA THR A 302 2.26 31.68 12.47
C THR A 302 1.76 30.24 12.26
N LEU A 303 1.71 29.82 11.00
CA LEU A 303 1.43 28.46 10.58
C LEU A 303 2.75 27.67 10.46
N LYS A 304 2.73 26.41 10.85
CA LYS A 304 3.86 25.48 10.64
C LYS A 304 3.50 24.52 9.51
N ILE A 305 4.27 24.55 8.42
CA ILE A 305 4.03 23.75 7.24
C ILE A 305 5.19 22.78 7.03
N ALA A 306 4.88 21.50 7.04
CA ALA A 306 5.83 20.42 6.76
C ALA A 306 5.66 19.97 5.30
N ASP A 307 6.62 20.30 4.44
CA ASP A 307 6.64 19.90 3.04
C ASP A 307 7.26 18.52 2.87
N LEU A 308 6.43 17.54 2.50
CA LEU A 308 6.83 16.14 2.24
C LEU A 308 6.99 15.83 0.73
N VAL A 309 6.83 16.83 -0.13
CA VAL A 309 6.95 16.67 -1.59
C VAL A 309 8.42 16.69 -2.05
N HIS A 310 9.32 17.15 -1.21
CA HIS A 310 10.75 17.29 -1.51
C HIS A 310 11.39 15.99 -2.04
N ASP A 311 12.21 16.08 -3.10
CA ASP A 311 12.91 14.92 -3.67
C ASP A 311 14.08 14.44 -2.80
N ASN A 312 14.63 15.30 -1.96
CA ASN A 312 15.74 14.95 -1.08
C ASN A 312 15.26 14.07 0.09
N GLN A 313 15.69 12.83 0.10
CA GLN A 313 15.30 11.86 1.14
C GLN A 313 15.70 12.34 2.55
N LYS A 314 16.88 12.97 2.70
CA LYS A 314 17.36 13.43 4.02
C LYS A 314 16.46 14.51 4.61
N ASP A 315 15.97 15.42 3.76
CA ASP A 315 15.09 16.51 4.22
C ASP A 315 13.71 15.95 4.58
N ARG A 316 13.19 15.00 3.81
CA ARG A 316 11.96 14.28 4.17
C ARG A 316 12.10 13.53 5.49
N ASP A 317 13.23 12.88 5.74
CA ASP A 317 13.47 12.13 6.97
C ASP A 317 13.50 13.06 8.20
N LYS A 318 14.11 14.24 8.10
CA LYS A 318 14.09 15.29 9.16
C LYS A 318 12.66 15.74 9.48
N ILE A 319 11.90 16.07 8.44
CA ILE A 319 10.49 16.51 8.59
C ILE A 319 9.65 15.38 9.21
N GLN A 320 9.85 14.13 8.76
CA GLN A 320 9.13 12.99 9.33
C GLN A 320 9.48 12.74 10.80
N GLU A 321 10.73 12.93 11.19
CA GLU A 321 11.16 12.84 12.58
C GLU A 321 10.50 13.92 13.43
N TYR A 322 10.48 15.17 12.95
CA TYR A 322 9.76 16.28 13.60
C TYR A 322 8.26 15.97 13.80
N LEU A 323 7.62 15.35 12.79
CA LEU A 323 6.18 15.04 12.88
C LEU A 323 5.85 13.86 13.83
N ARG A 324 6.84 13.04 14.19
CA ARG A 324 6.68 11.94 15.15
C ARG A 324 6.79 12.36 16.60
N ASN A 325 7.50 13.46 16.88
CA ASN A 325 7.68 14.06 18.20
C ASN A 325 6.64 15.15 18.46
#